data_ba028f47ba6f2745e7796c084602060e
#
_entry.id   ba028f47ba6f2745e7796c084602060e
#
_cell.length_a   1.000
_cell.length_b   1.000
_cell.length_c   1.000
_cell.angle_alpha   90.00
_cell.angle_beta   90.00
_cell.angle_gamma   90.00
#
_symmetry.space_group_name_H-M   'P 1'
#
loop_
_entity.id
_entity.type
_entity.pdbx_description
1 polymer ?
#
loop_
_entity_poly.entity_id
_entity_poly.type
_entity_poly.pdbx_seq_one_letter_code
_entity_poly.pdbx_strand_id
1 'polypeptide(L)'
;MVRANQLILSKIDARNGAIGIVPPELDGAIVSNDFPSFEFAEKLDSSFMGWLVRSTPFVELCKAASEGTTNRVRIKEDRFLTQQIHLPSLEKQQTIVARLDQLADKVRRIDQHLDAIDAVAEALLISLHHKFAADRVVRLGDIIELFEDSELVKPEGQYPQVGVRGFGGGLFAKPALTGTETSYRAFNRLYADAIVLSQVKGWEGALAVCPSGLADMFVSPEYRTFRCKPDLASPAYLGELIRTPWFWSLLQAATRGVGARRERTRPEQLLNIELPMPELHEQLQIVEILSRQNELKQRHTKIREANQALIPATLERLFSNEFLKI
;
A
#
# COMPACT_ATOMS: atom_id res chain seq x y z
N MET A 1 22.58 4.78 25.58
CA MET A 1 22.64 3.34 25.32
C MET A 1 21.38 2.72 25.91
N VAL A 2 20.70 1.88 25.15
CA VAL A 2 19.47 1.21 25.60
C VAL A 2 19.73 -0.25 25.93
N ARG A 3 18.86 -0.86 26.74
CA ARG A 3 18.93 -2.29 27.09
C ARG A 3 17.66 -3.00 26.64
N ALA A 4 17.81 -4.28 26.35
CA ALA A 4 16.66 -5.14 26.03
C ALA A 4 15.58 -5.05 27.10
N ASN A 5 14.32 -5.13 26.68
CA ASN A 5 13.13 -5.02 27.51
C ASN A 5 12.88 -3.64 28.17
N GLN A 6 13.67 -2.61 27.89
CA GLN A 6 13.32 -1.24 28.30
C GLN A 6 12.19 -0.69 27.41
N LEU A 7 11.36 0.17 27.96
CA LEU A 7 10.46 1.02 27.19
C LEU A 7 11.27 2.15 26.55
N ILE A 8 11.13 2.36 25.25
CA ILE A 8 11.73 3.48 24.53
C ILE A 8 10.65 4.27 23.81
N LEU A 9 10.76 5.59 23.77
CA LEU A 9 9.86 6.45 23.03
C LEU A 9 10.59 7.57 22.28
N SER A 10 9.97 8.06 21.20
CA SER A 10 10.42 9.27 20.53
C SER A 10 9.79 10.50 21.18
N LYS A 11 10.61 11.44 21.67
CA LYS A 11 10.09 12.71 22.25
C LYS A 11 9.21 13.50 21.27
N ILE A 12 9.44 13.35 19.98
CA ILE A 12 8.73 14.09 18.92
C ILE A 12 7.45 13.35 18.52
N ASP A 13 7.54 12.03 18.35
CA ASP A 13 6.50 11.23 17.71
C ASP A 13 5.77 10.24 18.62
N ALA A 14 6.06 10.22 19.93
CA ALA A 14 5.34 9.36 20.89
C ALA A 14 3.82 9.58 20.83
N ARG A 15 3.37 10.83 20.61
CA ARG A 15 1.97 11.20 20.37
C ARG A 15 1.34 10.56 19.14
N ASN A 16 2.17 10.06 18.20
CA ASN A 16 1.79 9.35 17.00
C ASN A 16 2.03 7.84 17.12
N GLY A 17 2.33 7.35 18.33
CA GLY A 17 2.56 5.94 18.61
C GLY A 17 4.03 5.49 18.43
N ALA A 18 4.98 6.39 18.26
CA ALA A 18 6.41 6.04 18.20
C ALA A 18 6.97 5.72 19.60
N ILE A 19 6.54 4.60 20.15
CA ILE A 19 6.89 4.04 21.43
C ILE A 19 6.89 2.51 21.36
N GLY A 20 7.80 1.86 22.06
CA GLY A 20 7.90 0.39 22.00
C GLY A 20 8.83 -0.16 23.07
N ILE A 21 8.99 -1.48 23.06
CA ILE A 21 9.92 -2.20 23.90
C ILE A 21 11.20 -2.46 23.09
N VAL A 22 12.35 -2.23 23.67
CA VAL A 22 13.65 -2.52 23.05
C VAL A 22 13.78 -4.04 22.90
N PRO A 23 13.88 -4.54 21.66
CA PRO A 23 14.04 -5.97 21.44
C PRO A 23 15.47 -6.43 21.77
N PRO A 24 15.69 -7.74 22.01
CA PRO A 24 17.00 -8.29 22.39
C PRO A 24 18.14 -7.95 21.41
N GLU A 25 17.82 -7.86 20.11
CA GLU A 25 18.82 -7.59 19.03
C GLU A 25 19.37 -6.16 19.09
N LEU A 26 18.69 -5.27 19.80
CA LEU A 26 19.11 -3.87 20.00
C LEU A 26 19.69 -3.61 21.38
N ASP A 27 19.98 -4.66 22.17
CA ASP A 27 20.67 -4.49 23.46
C ASP A 27 22.02 -3.78 23.27
N GLY A 28 22.26 -2.74 24.05
CA GLY A 28 23.49 -1.94 23.95
C GLY A 28 23.50 -0.92 22.79
N ALA A 29 22.43 -0.77 22.00
CA ALA A 29 22.36 0.20 20.92
C ALA A 29 22.44 1.63 21.45
N ILE A 30 23.06 2.51 20.65
CA ILE A 30 23.19 3.95 20.97
C ILE A 30 22.04 4.71 20.33
N VAL A 31 21.33 5.49 21.13
CA VAL A 31 20.23 6.37 20.68
C VAL A 31 20.53 7.84 21.07
N SER A 32 19.91 8.79 20.36
CA SER A 32 20.03 10.20 20.69
C SER A 32 19.17 10.56 21.91
N ASN A 33 19.38 11.77 22.47
CA ASN A 33 18.60 12.28 23.60
C ASN A 33 17.10 12.47 23.30
N ASP A 34 16.69 12.34 22.06
CA ASP A 34 15.28 12.38 21.67
C ASP A 34 14.58 11.03 21.88
N PHE A 35 15.30 9.99 22.32
CA PHE A 35 14.80 8.64 22.59
C PHE A 35 15.11 8.22 24.04
N PRO A 36 14.41 8.77 25.04
CA PRO A 36 14.54 8.30 26.42
C PRO A 36 14.07 6.85 26.55
N SER A 37 14.73 6.11 27.41
CA SER A 37 14.37 4.74 27.77
C SER A 37 14.09 4.62 29.27
N PHE A 38 13.17 3.72 29.63
CA PHE A 38 12.70 3.54 30.99
C PHE A 38 12.74 2.06 31.36
N GLU A 39 13.13 1.78 32.59
CA GLU A 39 13.07 0.44 33.17
C GLU A 39 11.70 0.21 33.83
N PHE A 40 11.27 -1.01 33.88
CA PHE A 40 10.02 -1.37 34.54
C PHE A 40 10.24 -1.79 35.98
N ALA A 41 9.30 -1.42 36.84
CA ALA A 41 9.22 -1.98 38.18
C ALA A 41 8.76 -3.46 38.11
N GLU A 42 9.10 -4.25 39.11
CA GLU A 42 8.80 -5.70 39.18
C GLU A 42 7.31 -6.07 38.97
N LYS A 43 6.40 -5.13 39.22
CA LYS A 43 4.96 -5.34 39.07
C LYS A 43 4.45 -5.20 37.62
N LEU A 44 5.29 -4.77 36.69
CA LEU A 44 4.91 -4.49 35.31
C LEU A 44 5.67 -5.42 34.33
N ASP A 45 4.92 -6.26 33.66
CA ASP A 45 5.42 -7.13 32.60
C ASP A 45 5.74 -6.31 31.33
N SER A 46 6.95 -6.48 30.79
CA SER A 46 7.41 -5.74 29.61
C SER A 46 6.59 -6.07 28.35
N SER A 47 6.18 -7.33 28.20
CA SER A 47 5.35 -7.77 27.06
C SER A 47 3.93 -7.20 27.15
N PHE A 48 3.37 -7.13 28.38
CA PHE A 48 2.10 -6.45 28.60
C PHE A 48 2.19 -4.97 28.23
N MET A 49 3.25 -4.29 28.65
CA MET A 49 3.49 -2.90 28.27
C MET A 49 3.67 -2.77 26.74
N GLY A 50 4.34 -3.72 26.10
CA GLY A 50 4.50 -3.76 24.65
C GLY A 50 3.16 -3.82 23.89
N TRP A 51 2.15 -4.46 24.44
CA TRP A 51 0.80 -4.44 23.91
C TRP A 51 0.04 -3.16 24.25
N LEU A 52 0.12 -2.70 25.50
CA LEU A 52 -0.58 -1.52 26.00
C LEU A 52 -0.18 -0.25 25.22
N VAL A 53 1.10 -0.03 24.93
CA VAL A 53 1.58 1.15 24.18
C VAL A 53 1.04 1.26 22.75
N ARG A 54 0.55 0.17 22.20
CA ARG A 54 -0.07 0.12 20.86
C ARG A 54 -1.56 0.48 20.88
N SER A 55 -2.14 0.70 22.05
CA SER A 55 -3.56 1.06 22.19
C SER A 55 -3.78 2.56 22.02
N THR A 56 -4.93 2.93 21.48
CA THR A 56 -5.35 4.33 21.34
C THR A 56 -5.34 5.08 22.68
N PRO A 57 -5.90 4.50 23.79
CA PRO A 57 -5.86 5.16 25.09
C PRO A 57 -4.44 5.51 25.56
N PHE A 58 -3.45 4.64 25.35
CA PHE A 58 -2.09 4.94 25.73
C PHE A 58 -1.47 6.06 24.89
N VAL A 59 -1.76 6.09 23.59
CA VAL A 59 -1.35 7.18 22.70
C VAL A 59 -1.94 8.52 23.16
N GLU A 60 -3.17 8.53 23.66
CA GLU A 60 -3.79 9.74 24.23
C GLU A 60 -3.07 10.21 25.52
N LEU A 61 -2.60 9.30 26.38
CA LEU A 61 -1.72 9.67 27.51
C LEU A 61 -0.43 10.34 27.04
N CYS A 62 0.19 9.82 25.96
CA CYS A 62 1.38 10.46 25.38
C CYS A 62 1.06 11.85 24.83
N LYS A 63 -0.11 12.06 24.23
CA LYS A 63 -0.56 13.39 23.79
C LYS A 63 -0.75 14.34 24.97
N ALA A 64 -1.39 13.90 26.05
CA ALA A 64 -1.60 14.69 27.25
C ALA A 64 -0.28 15.07 27.94
N ALA A 65 0.74 14.22 27.86
CA ALA A 65 2.09 14.48 28.38
C ALA A 65 2.95 15.35 27.46
N SER A 66 2.45 15.71 26.27
CA SER A 66 3.18 16.47 25.25
C SER A 66 2.88 17.96 25.32
N GLU A 67 3.89 18.79 25.12
CA GLU A 67 3.79 20.26 25.10
C GLU A 67 4.51 20.86 23.89
N GLY A 68 4.04 22.01 23.45
CA GLY A 68 4.66 22.79 22.38
C GLY A 68 3.65 23.42 21.43
N THR A 69 4.13 24.25 20.52
CA THR A 69 3.32 24.93 19.51
C THR A 69 3.51 24.30 18.14
N THR A 70 2.41 24.06 17.42
CA THR A 70 2.29 23.61 16.02
C THR A 70 3.26 22.48 15.58
N ASN A 71 4.51 22.75 15.24
CA ASN A 71 5.45 21.77 14.68
C ASN A 71 6.57 21.33 15.65
N ARG A 72 6.54 21.78 16.92
CA ARG A 72 7.57 21.49 17.94
C ARG A 72 6.96 20.91 19.22
N VAL A 73 5.91 20.13 19.09
CA VAL A 73 5.31 19.44 20.24
C VAL A 73 6.21 18.26 20.62
N ARG A 74 6.62 18.22 21.90
CA ARG A 74 7.47 17.16 22.44
C ARG A 74 6.87 16.61 23.73
N ILE A 75 6.96 15.31 23.93
CA ILE A 75 6.62 14.70 25.20
C ILE A 75 7.61 15.14 26.28
N LYS A 76 7.10 15.44 27.47
CA LYS A 76 7.89 15.77 28.65
C LYS A 76 8.00 14.53 29.54
N GLU A 77 9.22 14.10 29.82
CA GLU A 77 9.48 12.86 30.57
C GLU A 77 8.84 12.88 31.97
N ASP A 78 8.95 13.99 32.68
CA ASP A 78 8.35 14.23 34.01
C ASP A 78 6.82 14.07 33.92
N ARG A 79 6.17 14.70 32.93
CA ARG A 79 4.72 14.57 32.73
C ARG A 79 4.32 13.18 32.29
N PHE A 80 5.14 12.54 31.46
CA PHE A 80 4.88 11.17 31.04
C PHE A 80 4.88 10.21 32.25
N LEU A 81 5.86 10.35 33.14
CA LEU A 81 5.99 9.54 34.34
C LEU A 81 4.92 9.81 35.40
N THR A 82 4.21 10.94 35.35
CA THR A 82 3.07 11.24 36.22
C THR A 82 1.75 10.67 35.69
N GLN A 83 1.71 10.17 34.43
CA GLN A 83 0.51 9.55 33.90
C GLN A 83 0.20 8.26 34.67
N GLN A 84 -1.07 8.06 34.95
CA GLN A 84 -1.52 6.90 35.70
C GLN A 84 -2.23 5.92 34.75
N ILE A 85 -1.93 4.64 34.95
CA ILE A 85 -2.58 3.54 34.22
C ILE A 85 -3.12 2.55 35.26
N HIS A 86 -4.27 1.94 34.98
CA HIS A 86 -4.73 0.82 35.79
C HIS A 86 -3.87 -0.42 35.49
N LEU A 87 -3.17 -0.91 36.51
CA LEU A 87 -2.27 -2.05 36.38
C LEU A 87 -2.91 -3.31 36.99
N PRO A 88 -3.29 -4.29 36.17
CA PRO A 88 -3.76 -5.57 36.68
C PRO A 88 -2.67 -6.34 37.43
N SER A 89 -3.04 -7.39 38.19
CA SER A 89 -2.04 -8.28 38.76
C SER A 89 -1.14 -8.89 37.67
N LEU A 90 0.07 -9.26 38.02
CA LEU A 90 1.05 -9.83 37.09
C LEU A 90 0.49 -11.06 36.36
N GLU A 91 -0.24 -11.93 37.08
CA GLU A 91 -0.92 -13.10 36.50
C GLU A 91 -1.94 -12.69 35.40
N LYS A 92 -2.72 -11.63 35.64
CA LYS A 92 -3.67 -11.12 34.65
C LYS A 92 -2.93 -10.50 33.45
N GLN A 93 -1.83 -9.77 33.68
CA GLN A 93 -0.99 -9.23 32.60
C GLN A 93 -0.48 -10.36 31.70
N GLN A 94 0.09 -11.42 32.26
CA GLN A 94 0.57 -12.59 31.53
C GLN A 94 -0.55 -13.31 30.76
N THR A 95 -1.73 -13.42 31.37
CA THR A 95 -2.90 -14.01 30.69
C THR A 95 -3.34 -13.17 29.48
N ILE A 96 -3.32 -11.84 29.60
CA ILE A 96 -3.64 -10.92 28.49
C ILE A 96 -2.59 -11.04 27.39
N VAL A 97 -1.30 -11.04 27.73
CA VAL A 97 -0.20 -11.20 26.78
C VAL A 97 -0.35 -12.50 26.01
N ALA A 98 -0.52 -13.63 26.70
CA ALA A 98 -0.65 -14.92 26.04
C ALA A 98 -1.82 -14.97 25.04
N ARG A 99 -2.96 -14.32 25.36
CA ARG A 99 -4.11 -14.23 24.43
C ARG A 99 -3.82 -13.34 23.23
N LEU A 100 -3.16 -12.20 23.44
CA LEU A 100 -2.82 -11.27 22.37
C LEU A 100 -1.76 -11.85 21.44
N ASP A 101 -0.77 -12.56 21.98
CA ASP A 101 0.27 -13.25 21.21
C ASP A 101 -0.34 -14.37 20.35
N GLN A 102 -1.24 -15.18 20.92
CA GLN A 102 -1.99 -16.19 20.15
C GLN A 102 -2.83 -15.56 19.02
N LEU A 103 -3.46 -14.41 19.31
CA LEU A 103 -4.24 -13.70 18.31
C LEU A 103 -3.34 -13.17 17.20
N ALA A 104 -2.21 -12.54 17.55
CA ALA A 104 -1.23 -12.02 16.60
C ALA A 104 -0.66 -13.13 15.70
N ASP A 105 -0.37 -14.30 16.27
CA ASP A 105 0.05 -15.47 15.49
C ASP A 105 -1.00 -15.95 14.50
N LYS A 106 -2.27 -15.97 14.89
CA LYS A 106 -3.38 -16.33 13.99
C LYS A 106 -3.51 -15.31 12.86
N VAL A 107 -3.49 -14.02 13.19
CA VAL A 107 -3.54 -12.91 12.22
C VAL A 107 -2.41 -13.05 11.20
N ARG A 108 -1.17 -13.24 11.66
CA ARG A 108 0.00 -13.43 10.81
C ARG A 108 -0.14 -14.65 9.89
N ARG A 109 -0.62 -15.79 10.41
CA ARG A 109 -0.82 -17.00 9.59
C ARG A 109 -1.87 -16.79 8.52
N ILE A 110 -2.97 -16.09 8.83
CA ILE A 110 -4.01 -15.76 7.83
C ILE A 110 -3.40 -14.90 6.72
N ASP A 111 -2.64 -13.85 7.07
CA ASP A 111 -2.01 -12.99 6.07
C ASP A 111 -1.03 -13.78 5.20
N GLN A 112 -0.19 -14.65 5.79
CA GLN A 112 0.73 -15.52 5.05
C GLN A 112 0.00 -16.46 4.07
N HIS A 113 -1.17 -17.02 4.48
CA HIS A 113 -1.96 -17.85 3.60
C HIS A 113 -2.57 -17.07 2.44
N LEU A 114 -3.07 -15.85 2.71
CA LEU A 114 -3.62 -14.97 1.67
C LEU A 114 -2.53 -14.56 0.68
N ASP A 115 -1.33 -14.21 1.16
CA ASP A 115 -0.18 -13.87 0.31
C ASP A 115 0.25 -15.07 -0.55
N ALA A 116 0.25 -16.28 0.00
CA ALA A 116 0.57 -17.50 -0.76
C ALA A 116 -0.47 -17.78 -1.86
N ILE A 117 -1.75 -17.54 -1.60
CA ILE A 117 -2.81 -17.70 -2.61
C ILE A 117 -2.65 -16.66 -3.74
N ASP A 118 -2.35 -15.40 -3.40
CA ASP A 118 -2.12 -14.35 -4.38
C ASP A 118 -0.91 -14.70 -5.28
N ALA A 119 0.18 -15.23 -4.70
CA ALA A 119 1.36 -15.69 -5.43
C ALA A 119 1.04 -16.88 -6.37
N VAL A 120 0.21 -17.83 -5.92
CA VAL A 120 -0.23 -18.97 -6.77
C VAL A 120 -1.09 -18.49 -7.93
N ALA A 121 -1.98 -17.52 -7.70
CA ALA A 121 -2.82 -16.95 -8.74
C ALA A 121 -1.99 -16.22 -9.82
N GLU A 122 -0.96 -15.49 -9.41
CA GLU A 122 -0.01 -14.84 -10.31
C GLU A 122 0.80 -15.88 -11.10
N ALA A 123 1.36 -16.89 -10.41
CA ALA A 123 2.10 -17.97 -11.06
C ALA A 123 1.24 -18.72 -12.10
N LEU A 124 -0.06 -18.93 -11.81
CA LEU A 124 -0.99 -19.52 -12.77
C LEU A 124 -1.16 -18.64 -14.01
N LEU A 125 -1.37 -17.33 -13.83
CA LEU A 125 -1.45 -16.39 -14.94
C LEU A 125 -0.22 -16.48 -15.84
N ILE A 126 0.97 -16.37 -15.25
CA ILE A 126 2.24 -16.39 -16.00
C ILE A 126 2.47 -17.76 -16.68
N SER A 127 2.12 -18.85 -16.00
CA SER A 127 2.19 -20.19 -16.60
C SER A 127 1.26 -20.35 -17.80
N LEU A 128 0.01 -19.90 -17.69
CA LEU A 128 -0.95 -19.92 -18.80
C LEU A 128 -0.48 -18.99 -19.93
N HIS A 129 -0.01 -17.79 -19.60
CA HIS A 129 0.56 -16.85 -20.57
C HIS A 129 1.64 -17.50 -21.42
N HIS A 130 2.69 -18.08 -20.80
CA HIS A 130 3.78 -18.72 -21.54
C HIS A 130 3.32 -19.97 -22.29
N LYS A 131 2.43 -20.78 -21.70
CA LYS A 131 1.91 -21.98 -22.35
C LYS A 131 1.16 -21.66 -23.64
N PHE A 132 0.31 -20.64 -23.63
CA PHE A 132 -0.49 -20.27 -24.81
C PHE A 132 0.29 -19.39 -25.80
N ALA A 133 1.18 -18.52 -25.31
CA ALA A 133 2.02 -17.72 -26.21
C ALA A 133 3.02 -18.57 -26.99
N ALA A 134 3.46 -19.70 -26.43
CA ALA A 134 4.53 -20.55 -26.99
C ALA A 134 5.75 -19.67 -27.42
N ASP A 135 6.17 -19.77 -28.67
CA ASP A 135 7.31 -19.01 -29.23
C ASP A 135 6.88 -17.71 -29.95
N ARG A 136 5.59 -17.34 -29.87
CA ARG A 136 5.08 -16.17 -30.56
C ARG A 136 5.41 -14.88 -29.81
N VAL A 137 6.46 -14.19 -30.23
CA VAL A 137 6.86 -12.89 -29.71
C VAL A 137 6.26 -11.77 -30.55
N VAL A 138 5.67 -10.78 -29.87
CA VAL A 138 5.14 -9.57 -30.50
C VAL A 138 5.69 -8.34 -29.80
N ARG A 139 5.75 -7.23 -30.51
CA ARG A 139 6.01 -5.93 -29.95
C ARG A 139 4.69 -5.32 -29.43
N LEU A 140 4.66 -4.75 -28.24
CA LEU A 140 3.43 -4.17 -27.68
C LEU A 140 2.78 -3.17 -28.63
N GLY A 141 3.57 -2.32 -29.32
CA GLY A 141 3.05 -1.37 -30.31
C GLY A 141 2.35 -2.01 -31.51
N ASP A 142 2.50 -3.33 -31.72
CA ASP A 142 1.76 -4.03 -32.77
C ASP A 142 0.33 -4.34 -32.33
N ILE A 143 0.06 -4.44 -31.02
CA ILE A 143 -1.23 -4.83 -30.44
C ILE A 143 -1.95 -3.74 -29.66
N ILE A 144 -1.22 -2.69 -29.22
CA ILE A 144 -1.81 -1.49 -28.63
C ILE A 144 -1.30 -0.23 -29.37
N GLU A 145 -2.01 0.87 -29.23
CA GLU A 145 -1.63 2.14 -29.82
C GLU A 145 -1.87 3.31 -28.84
N LEU A 146 -1.05 4.37 -28.96
CA LEU A 146 -1.27 5.59 -28.23
C LEU A 146 -2.59 6.23 -28.69
N PHE A 147 -3.48 6.46 -27.77
CA PHE A 147 -4.74 7.16 -28.01
C PHE A 147 -5.06 8.05 -26.81
N GLU A 148 -5.22 9.34 -27.06
CA GLU A 148 -5.46 10.37 -26.04
C GLU A 148 -6.67 11.20 -26.43
N ASP A 149 -7.63 11.31 -25.51
CA ASP A 149 -8.76 12.20 -25.63
C ASP A 149 -8.47 13.49 -24.84
N SER A 150 -7.86 14.46 -25.53
CA SER A 150 -7.38 15.70 -24.90
C SER A 150 -8.48 16.75 -24.82
N GLU A 151 -8.76 17.24 -23.60
CA GLU A 151 -9.70 18.32 -23.34
C GLU A 151 -8.98 19.56 -22.81
N LEU A 152 -9.25 20.72 -23.44
CA LEU A 152 -8.71 22.01 -23.02
C LEU A 152 -9.32 22.42 -21.67
N VAL A 153 -8.46 22.87 -20.76
CA VAL A 153 -8.88 23.34 -19.45
C VAL A 153 -9.58 24.69 -19.56
N LYS A 154 -10.82 24.76 -19.05
CA LYS A 154 -11.60 25.99 -18.92
C LYS A 154 -11.59 26.45 -17.46
N PRO A 155 -11.47 27.76 -17.17
CA PRO A 155 -11.39 28.25 -15.79
C PRO A 155 -12.51 27.75 -14.88
N GLU A 156 -13.76 27.69 -15.42
CA GLU A 156 -14.95 27.25 -14.69
C GLU A 156 -15.17 25.73 -14.72
N GLY A 157 -14.32 25.00 -15.46
CA GLY A 157 -14.42 23.54 -15.61
C GLY A 157 -14.12 22.80 -14.31
N GLN A 158 -14.80 21.67 -14.13
CA GLN A 158 -14.56 20.71 -13.04
C GLN A 158 -13.94 19.46 -13.63
N TYR A 159 -12.79 19.07 -13.11
CA TYR A 159 -11.99 17.96 -13.64
C TYR A 159 -11.73 16.92 -12.54
N PRO A 160 -12.63 15.93 -12.37
CA PRO A 160 -12.39 14.82 -11.45
C PRO A 160 -11.13 14.05 -11.89
N GLN A 161 -10.16 13.97 -10.99
CA GLN A 161 -8.82 13.47 -11.30
C GLN A 161 -8.65 11.99 -10.96
N VAL A 162 -7.79 11.31 -11.73
CA VAL A 162 -7.36 9.94 -11.47
C VAL A 162 -5.85 9.88 -11.31
N GLY A 163 -5.38 9.01 -10.43
CA GLY A 163 -3.99 8.64 -10.29
C GLY A 163 -3.76 7.17 -10.54
N VAL A 164 -2.50 6.80 -10.80
CA VAL A 164 -2.06 5.41 -10.94
C VAL A 164 -1.14 5.09 -9.76
N ARG A 165 -1.40 3.98 -9.05
CA ARG A 165 -0.50 3.43 -8.04
C ARG A 165 0.54 2.55 -8.71
N GLY A 166 1.76 2.59 -8.21
CA GLY A 166 2.81 1.64 -8.60
C GLY A 166 2.51 0.21 -8.14
N PHE A 167 3.35 -0.72 -8.56
CA PHE A 167 3.31 -2.12 -8.14
C PHE A 167 1.93 -2.78 -8.32
N GLY A 168 1.28 -2.53 -9.48
CA GLY A 168 -0.01 -3.12 -9.82
C GLY A 168 -1.20 -2.61 -9.00
N GLY A 169 -1.03 -1.54 -8.21
CA GLY A 169 -2.07 -1.00 -7.33
C GLY A 169 -3.26 -0.34 -8.03
N GLY A 170 -3.27 -0.32 -9.38
CA GLY A 170 -4.41 0.14 -10.17
C GLY A 170 -4.63 1.65 -10.16
N LEU A 171 -5.80 2.05 -10.67
CA LEU A 171 -6.25 3.43 -10.70
C LEU A 171 -7.02 3.80 -9.42
N PHE A 172 -6.99 5.08 -9.07
CA PHE A 172 -7.76 5.61 -7.95
C PHE A 172 -8.22 7.03 -8.22
N ALA A 173 -9.44 7.34 -7.78
CA ALA A 173 -9.98 8.69 -7.84
C ALA A 173 -9.23 9.64 -6.89
N LYS A 174 -9.01 10.86 -7.34
CA LYS A 174 -8.50 11.98 -6.54
C LYS A 174 -9.57 13.07 -6.46
N PRO A 175 -9.42 14.04 -5.55
CA PRO A 175 -10.28 15.22 -5.56
C PRO A 175 -10.31 15.90 -6.94
N ALA A 176 -11.48 16.41 -7.32
CA ALA A 176 -11.61 17.18 -8.54
C ALA A 176 -10.81 18.49 -8.43
N LEU A 177 -10.27 18.95 -9.55
CA LEU A 177 -9.66 20.27 -9.69
C LEU A 177 -10.56 21.18 -10.49
N THR A 178 -10.61 22.46 -10.12
CA THR A 178 -11.14 23.51 -10.99
C THR A 178 -10.06 23.95 -11.98
N GLY A 179 -10.46 24.54 -13.10
CA GLY A 179 -9.49 25.02 -14.09
C GLY A 179 -8.55 26.12 -13.55
N THR A 180 -8.95 26.84 -12.52
CA THR A 180 -8.14 27.86 -11.84
C THR A 180 -7.09 27.29 -10.89
N GLU A 181 -7.25 26.03 -10.46
CA GLU A 181 -6.33 25.35 -9.52
C GLU A 181 -5.19 24.61 -10.24
N THR A 182 -5.14 24.70 -11.55
CA THR A 182 -4.12 23.99 -12.34
C THR A 182 -3.39 24.93 -13.30
N SER A 183 -2.11 24.60 -13.57
CA SER A 183 -1.32 25.25 -14.63
C SER A 183 -1.34 24.46 -15.95
N TYR A 184 -1.94 23.28 -15.98
CA TYR A 184 -2.04 22.50 -17.21
C TYR A 184 -3.02 23.14 -18.19
N ARG A 185 -2.66 23.15 -19.47
CA ARG A 185 -3.50 23.68 -20.56
C ARG A 185 -4.59 22.71 -20.99
N ALA A 186 -4.36 21.42 -20.78
CA ALA A 186 -5.28 20.36 -21.14
C ALA A 186 -5.12 19.17 -20.18
N PHE A 187 -6.17 18.36 -20.06
CA PHE A 187 -6.17 17.04 -19.43
C PHE A 187 -6.53 15.99 -20.47
N ASN A 188 -6.14 14.73 -20.23
CA ASN A 188 -6.63 13.60 -21.00
C ASN A 188 -7.84 13.01 -20.30
N ARG A 189 -8.97 12.92 -21.02
CA ARG A 189 -10.17 12.23 -20.55
C ARG A 189 -9.95 10.73 -20.66
N LEU A 190 -10.26 10.02 -19.60
CA LEU A 190 -10.20 8.55 -19.56
C LEU A 190 -11.44 7.96 -20.24
N TYR A 191 -11.24 6.84 -20.89
CA TYR A 191 -12.30 5.99 -21.44
C TYR A 191 -12.17 4.58 -20.83
N ALA A 192 -13.27 3.84 -20.82
CA ALA A 192 -13.24 2.44 -20.36
C ALA A 192 -12.21 1.64 -21.16
N ASP A 193 -11.51 0.73 -20.49
CA ASP A 193 -10.46 -0.11 -21.07
C ASP A 193 -9.18 0.63 -21.56
N ALA A 194 -9.05 1.94 -21.29
CA ALA A 194 -7.81 2.64 -21.54
C ALA A 194 -6.66 2.07 -20.69
N ILE A 195 -5.54 1.76 -21.31
CA ILE A 195 -4.30 1.44 -20.61
C ILE A 195 -3.64 2.77 -20.23
N VAL A 196 -3.46 3.04 -18.93
CA VAL A 196 -2.97 4.32 -18.41
C VAL A 196 -1.59 4.14 -17.83
N LEU A 197 -0.58 4.76 -18.42
CA LEU A 197 0.82 4.77 -18.00
C LEU A 197 1.16 6.06 -17.26
N SER A 198 1.68 5.99 -16.06
CA SER A 198 2.36 7.11 -15.41
C SER A 198 3.79 7.23 -15.93
N GLN A 199 4.12 8.32 -16.65
CA GLN A 199 5.49 8.50 -17.14
C GLN A 199 6.51 8.65 -16.00
N VAL A 200 6.12 9.24 -14.89
CA VAL A 200 7.00 9.52 -13.74
C VAL A 200 7.30 8.25 -12.92
N LYS A 201 6.33 7.34 -12.83
CA LYS A 201 6.40 6.13 -12.01
C LYS A 201 6.23 4.84 -12.82
N GLY A 202 6.35 4.90 -14.14
CA GLY A 202 6.21 3.72 -14.99
C GLY A 202 7.18 2.61 -14.61
N TRP A 203 8.42 2.95 -14.30
CA TRP A 203 9.43 2.01 -13.83
C TRP A 203 9.07 1.28 -12.52
N GLU A 204 8.17 1.85 -11.70
CA GLU A 204 7.56 1.20 -10.52
C GLU A 204 6.35 0.33 -10.88
N GLY A 205 6.09 0.07 -12.18
CA GLY A 205 4.88 -0.64 -12.61
C GLY A 205 3.59 0.18 -12.45
N ALA A 206 3.67 1.53 -12.49
CA ALA A 206 2.49 2.40 -12.46
C ALA A 206 1.81 2.43 -13.83
N LEU A 207 1.18 1.32 -14.17
CA LEU A 207 0.44 1.05 -15.39
C LEU A 207 -0.84 0.28 -15.03
N ALA A 208 -1.99 0.68 -15.56
CA ALA A 208 -3.27 0.02 -15.24
C ALA A 208 -4.30 0.21 -16.34
N VAL A 209 -5.28 -0.69 -16.41
CA VAL A 209 -6.45 -0.57 -17.30
C VAL A 209 -7.55 0.19 -16.55
N CYS A 210 -8.19 1.13 -17.24
CA CYS A 210 -9.24 1.98 -16.71
C CYS A 210 -10.55 1.19 -16.58
N PRO A 211 -11.09 0.99 -15.36
CA PRO A 211 -12.42 0.40 -15.19
C PRO A 211 -13.50 1.40 -15.63
N SER A 212 -14.67 0.89 -16.02
CA SER A 212 -15.80 1.70 -16.46
C SER A 212 -16.22 2.79 -15.44
N GLY A 213 -16.07 2.51 -14.14
CA GLY A 213 -16.39 3.47 -13.07
C GLY A 213 -15.46 4.69 -12.97
N LEU A 214 -14.33 4.69 -13.66
CA LEU A 214 -13.41 5.83 -13.75
C LEU A 214 -13.34 6.43 -15.17
N ALA A 215 -14.15 5.93 -16.10
CA ALA A 215 -14.32 6.56 -17.39
C ALA A 215 -14.88 7.98 -17.22
N ASP A 216 -14.59 8.86 -18.18
CA ASP A 216 -14.92 10.30 -18.19
C ASP A 216 -14.23 11.15 -17.10
N MET A 217 -13.42 10.54 -16.22
CA MET A 217 -12.51 11.28 -15.35
C MET A 217 -11.22 11.64 -16.09
N PHE A 218 -10.37 12.46 -15.45
CA PHE A 218 -9.23 13.08 -16.12
C PHE A 218 -7.89 12.66 -15.51
N VAL A 219 -6.87 12.60 -16.34
CA VAL A 219 -5.48 12.50 -15.93
C VAL A 219 -4.67 13.67 -16.49
N SER A 220 -3.62 14.09 -15.78
CA SER A 220 -2.71 15.13 -16.26
C SER A 220 -1.87 14.62 -17.45
N PRO A 221 -1.21 15.50 -18.22
CA PRO A 221 -0.32 15.12 -19.33
C PRO A 221 0.88 14.26 -18.94
N GLU A 222 1.14 14.08 -17.62
CA GLU A 222 2.14 13.14 -17.11
C GLU A 222 1.71 11.66 -17.25
N TYR A 223 0.44 11.43 -17.58
CA TYR A 223 -0.11 10.12 -17.87
C TYR A 223 -0.41 10.00 -19.36
N ARG A 224 -0.08 8.85 -19.92
CA ARG A 224 -0.33 8.54 -21.32
C ARG A 224 -1.35 7.41 -21.40
N THR A 225 -2.24 7.51 -22.37
CA THR A 225 -3.31 6.51 -22.55
C THR A 225 -3.15 5.77 -23.87
N PHE A 226 -3.42 4.46 -23.82
CA PHE A 226 -3.32 3.58 -24.97
C PHE A 226 -4.61 2.77 -25.07
N ARG A 227 -4.98 2.40 -26.27
CA ARG A 227 -6.06 1.45 -26.53
C ARG A 227 -5.55 0.17 -27.15
N CYS A 228 -6.20 -0.94 -26.85
CA CYS A 228 -5.98 -2.20 -27.54
C CYS A 228 -6.48 -2.14 -28.96
N LYS A 229 -5.78 -2.79 -29.89
CA LYS A 229 -6.30 -3.06 -31.22
C LYS A 229 -7.30 -4.21 -31.11
N PRO A 230 -8.57 -4.05 -31.51
CA PRO A 230 -9.67 -4.96 -31.13
C PRO A 230 -9.45 -6.43 -31.49
N ASP A 231 -8.82 -6.69 -32.63
CA ASP A 231 -8.63 -8.06 -33.14
C ASP A 231 -7.32 -8.71 -32.61
N LEU A 232 -6.54 -8.02 -31.82
CA LEU A 232 -5.18 -8.44 -31.42
C LEU A 232 -4.99 -8.55 -29.91
N ALA A 233 -5.65 -7.70 -29.13
CA ALA A 233 -5.44 -7.66 -27.68
C ALA A 233 -6.74 -7.43 -26.91
N SER A 234 -6.89 -8.16 -25.82
CA SER A 234 -7.95 -7.99 -24.83
C SER A 234 -7.49 -7.06 -23.70
N PRO A 235 -8.21 -5.93 -23.45
CA PRO A 235 -7.91 -5.06 -22.30
C PRO A 235 -7.95 -5.80 -20.96
N ALA A 236 -8.92 -6.72 -20.79
CA ALA A 236 -9.05 -7.51 -19.57
C ALA A 236 -7.83 -8.40 -19.35
N TYR A 237 -7.32 -9.05 -20.41
CA TYR A 237 -6.11 -9.87 -20.33
C TYR A 237 -4.87 -9.02 -20.03
N LEU A 238 -4.68 -7.93 -20.77
CA LEU A 238 -3.56 -7.02 -20.52
C LEU A 238 -3.65 -6.41 -19.12
N GLY A 239 -4.86 -6.12 -18.63
CA GLY A 239 -5.09 -5.62 -17.27
C GLY A 239 -4.57 -6.55 -16.17
N GLU A 240 -4.70 -7.86 -16.35
CA GLU A 240 -4.11 -8.84 -15.43
C GLU A 240 -2.59 -8.95 -15.62
N LEU A 241 -2.10 -8.99 -16.85
CA LEU A 241 -0.68 -9.19 -17.18
C LEU A 241 0.20 -8.02 -16.69
N ILE A 242 -0.21 -6.79 -16.95
CA ILE A 242 0.55 -5.58 -16.58
C ILE A 242 0.65 -5.36 -15.06
N ARG A 243 -0.14 -6.06 -14.27
CA ARG A 243 -0.09 -6.02 -12.80
C ARG A 243 0.93 -6.97 -12.20
N THR A 244 1.61 -7.77 -13.03
CA THR A 244 2.56 -8.77 -12.55
C THR A 244 3.99 -8.20 -12.42
N PRO A 245 4.76 -8.64 -11.42
CA PRO A 245 6.19 -8.35 -11.31
C PRO A 245 6.99 -8.75 -12.55
N TRP A 246 6.55 -9.82 -13.24
CA TRP A 246 7.16 -10.22 -14.51
C TRP A 246 7.08 -9.09 -15.55
N PHE A 247 5.88 -8.53 -15.78
CA PHE A 247 5.72 -7.42 -16.73
C PHE A 247 6.47 -6.16 -16.29
N TRP A 248 6.49 -5.86 -14.98
CA TRP A 248 7.24 -4.71 -14.48
C TRP A 248 8.73 -4.84 -14.76
N SER A 249 9.29 -6.05 -14.70
CA SER A 249 10.70 -6.27 -15.04
C SER A 249 11.01 -5.91 -16.50
N LEU A 250 10.09 -6.21 -17.43
CA LEU A 250 10.21 -5.81 -18.83
C LEU A 250 10.12 -4.29 -18.98
N LEU A 251 9.18 -3.65 -18.29
CA LEU A 251 9.00 -2.20 -18.31
C LEU A 251 10.21 -1.48 -17.71
N GLN A 252 10.77 -1.99 -16.61
CA GLN A 252 12.00 -1.47 -16.02
C GLN A 252 13.19 -1.60 -16.98
N ALA A 253 13.35 -2.75 -17.62
CA ALA A 253 14.41 -2.97 -18.60
C ALA A 253 14.30 -2.02 -19.79
N ALA A 254 13.08 -1.78 -20.28
CA ALA A 254 12.80 -0.83 -21.35
C ALA A 254 13.04 0.64 -20.95
N THR A 255 12.88 0.97 -19.66
CA THR A 255 13.01 2.34 -19.13
C THR A 255 14.47 2.70 -18.80
N ARG A 256 15.35 1.72 -18.56
CA ARG A 256 16.75 1.97 -18.20
C ARG A 256 17.50 2.65 -19.35
N GLY A 257 17.63 3.97 -19.25
CA GLY A 257 18.51 4.81 -20.06
C GLY A 257 19.68 5.33 -19.22
N VAL A 258 20.73 5.80 -19.87
CA VAL A 258 21.97 6.30 -19.25
C VAL A 258 21.70 7.54 -18.40
N GLY A 259 21.67 7.41 -17.05
CA GLY A 259 21.64 8.56 -16.13
C GLY A 259 20.68 8.46 -14.95
N ALA A 260 21.21 8.44 -13.75
CA ALA A 260 20.55 8.10 -12.48
C ALA A 260 19.65 9.18 -11.86
N ARG A 261 18.95 10.04 -12.62
CA ARG A 261 18.01 11.02 -12.03
C ARG A 261 16.74 11.19 -12.86
N ARG A 262 15.60 10.69 -12.34
CA ARG A 262 14.24 10.84 -12.85
C ARG A 262 14.02 10.20 -14.22
N GLU A 263 14.20 8.91 -14.31
CA GLU A 263 13.84 8.14 -15.48
C GLU A 263 12.32 8.22 -15.69
N ARG A 264 11.90 8.83 -16.81
CA ARG A 264 10.52 8.83 -17.25
C ARG A 264 10.32 7.68 -18.22
N THR A 265 9.31 6.86 -17.99
CA THR A 265 8.89 5.85 -18.95
C THR A 265 8.14 6.53 -20.10
N ARG A 266 8.74 6.59 -21.28
CA ARG A 266 8.12 7.20 -22.46
C ARG A 266 7.18 6.21 -23.16
N PRO A 267 6.16 6.72 -23.89
CA PRO A 267 5.27 5.86 -24.68
C PRO A 267 5.99 4.89 -25.60
N GLU A 268 7.02 5.37 -26.29
CA GLU A 268 7.80 4.57 -27.23
C GLU A 268 8.53 3.40 -26.54
N GLN A 269 8.97 3.60 -25.30
CA GLN A 269 9.62 2.55 -24.51
C GLN A 269 8.64 1.45 -24.17
N LEU A 270 7.41 1.78 -23.77
CA LEU A 270 6.34 0.79 -23.55
C LEU A 270 6.00 0.07 -24.86
N LEU A 271 5.78 0.81 -25.95
CA LEU A 271 5.37 0.24 -27.25
C LEU A 271 6.44 -0.64 -27.87
N ASN A 272 7.72 -0.44 -27.55
CA ASN A 272 8.84 -1.25 -28.04
C ASN A 272 9.15 -2.48 -27.20
N ILE A 273 8.41 -2.73 -26.11
CA ILE A 273 8.60 -3.97 -25.35
C ILE A 273 8.18 -5.15 -26.23
N GLU A 274 9.08 -6.10 -26.40
CA GLU A 274 8.82 -7.38 -27.04
C GLU A 274 8.55 -8.43 -25.96
N LEU A 275 7.49 -9.20 -26.13
CA LEU A 275 7.10 -10.25 -25.18
C LEU A 275 6.35 -11.37 -25.90
N PRO A 276 6.42 -12.60 -25.34
CA PRO A 276 5.52 -13.66 -25.76
C PRO A 276 4.07 -13.20 -25.65
N MET A 277 3.20 -13.53 -26.61
CA MET A 277 1.80 -13.08 -26.57
C MET A 277 0.85 -14.15 -27.12
N PRO A 278 -0.13 -14.62 -26.32
CA PRO A 278 -1.20 -15.50 -26.76
C PRO A 278 -2.07 -14.86 -27.85
N GLU A 279 -2.72 -15.66 -28.71
CA GLU A 279 -3.73 -15.15 -29.64
C GLU A 279 -4.94 -14.61 -28.89
N LEU A 280 -5.73 -13.75 -29.55
CA LEU A 280 -6.85 -13.09 -28.86
C LEU A 280 -7.81 -14.12 -28.22
N HIS A 281 -8.11 -15.22 -28.91
CA HIS A 281 -8.98 -16.25 -28.37
C HIS A 281 -8.39 -16.95 -27.15
N GLU A 282 -7.06 -17.14 -27.11
CA GLU A 282 -6.34 -17.70 -25.97
C GLU A 282 -6.27 -16.71 -24.79
N GLN A 283 -6.06 -15.41 -25.08
CA GLN A 283 -6.16 -14.35 -24.07
C GLN A 283 -7.53 -14.37 -23.39
N LEU A 284 -8.61 -14.50 -24.16
CA LEU A 284 -9.97 -14.57 -23.63
C LEU A 284 -10.20 -15.84 -22.79
N GLN A 285 -9.64 -16.98 -23.19
CA GLN A 285 -9.66 -18.21 -22.36
C GLN A 285 -8.93 -18.02 -21.03
N ILE A 286 -7.77 -17.37 -21.04
CA ILE A 286 -7.04 -17.05 -19.80
C ILE A 286 -7.90 -16.16 -18.90
N VAL A 287 -8.52 -15.10 -19.44
CA VAL A 287 -9.42 -14.22 -18.70
C VAL A 287 -10.59 -15.00 -18.10
N GLU A 288 -11.20 -15.91 -18.84
CA GLU A 288 -12.28 -16.76 -18.32
C GLU A 288 -11.82 -17.62 -17.14
N ILE A 289 -10.64 -18.26 -17.25
CA ILE A 289 -10.08 -19.07 -16.16
C ILE A 289 -9.85 -18.20 -14.92
N LEU A 290 -9.25 -17.00 -15.08
CA LEU A 290 -8.96 -16.09 -13.99
C LEU A 290 -10.24 -15.47 -13.39
N SER A 291 -11.26 -15.20 -14.22
CA SER A 291 -12.52 -14.61 -13.75
C SER A 291 -13.24 -15.48 -12.73
N ARG A 292 -13.11 -16.81 -12.86
CA ARG A 292 -13.65 -17.78 -11.88
C ARG A 292 -13.04 -17.60 -10.48
N GLN A 293 -11.87 -16.95 -10.38
CA GLN A 293 -11.20 -16.63 -9.12
C GLN A 293 -11.59 -15.24 -8.56
N ASN A 294 -12.28 -14.40 -9.33
CA ASN A 294 -12.59 -13.03 -8.93
C ASN A 294 -13.46 -12.97 -7.66
N GLU A 295 -14.42 -13.88 -7.52
CA GLU A 295 -15.24 -13.97 -6.31
C GLU A 295 -14.38 -14.34 -5.08
N LEU A 296 -13.43 -15.25 -5.27
CA LEU A 296 -12.47 -15.61 -4.23
C LEU A 296 -11.56 -14.42 -3.88
N LYS A 297 -11.03 -13.69 -4.87
CA LYS A 297 -10.22 -12.47 -4.65
C LYS A 297 -10.98 -11.42 -3.83
N GLN A 298 -12.26 -11.18 -4.12
CA GLN A 298 -13.09 -10.26 -3.34
C GLN A 298 -13.31 -10.74 -1.89
N ARG A 299 -13.52 -12.04 -1.70
CA ARG A 299 -13.62 -12.62 -0.34
C ARG A 299 -12.29 -12.49 0.40
N HIS A 300 -11.16 -12.73 -0.25
CA HIS A 300 -9.83 -12.57 0.34
C HIS A 300 -9.56 -11.12 0.77
N THR A 301 -9.95 -10.13 -0.03
CA THR A 301 -9.83 -8.71 0.34
C THR A 301 -10.60 -8.42 1.63
N LYS A 302 -11.86 -8.87 1.73
CA LYS A 302 -12.68 -8.70 2.94
C LYS A 302 -12.08 -9.40 4.16
N ILE A 303 -11.54 -10.63 3.97
CA ILE A 303 -10.86 -11.36 5.04
C ILE A 303 -9.63 -10.59 5.50
N ARG A 304 -8.81 -10.07 4.58
CA ARG A 304 -7.61 -9.28 4.89
C ARG A 304 -7.96 -8.01 5.67
N GLU A 305 -8.97 -7.27 5.25
CA GLU A 305 -9.47 -6.08 5.96
C GLU A 305 -9.92 -6.42 7.39
N ALA A 306 -10.73 -7.46 7.54
CA ALA A 306 -11.19 -7.92 8.85
C ALA A 306 -10.02 -8.41 9.74
N ASN A 307 -9.05 -9.12 9.14
CA ASN A 307 -7.86 -9.62 9.83
C ASN A 307 -6.97 -8.48 10.34
N GLN A 308 -6.75 -7.47 9.52
CA GLN A 308 -5.96 -6.27 9.89
C GLN A 308 -6.64 -5.44 11.00
N ALA A 309 -7.97 -5.40 11.04
CA ALA A 309 -8.72 -4.68 12.05
C ALA A 309 -8.79 -5.43 13.41
N LEU A 310 -8.48 -6.73 13.44
CA LEU A 310 -8.76 -7.59 14.60
C LEU A 310 -7.91 -7.22 15.83
N ILE A 311 -6.61 -7.00 15.66
CA ILE A 311 -5.73 -6.60 16.78
C ILE A 311 -6.06 -5.21 17.27
N PRO A 312 -6.14 -4.15 16.43
CA PRO A 312 -6.56 -2.82 16.88
C PRO A 312 -7.89 -2.83 17.65
N ALA A 313 -8.91 -3.48 17.11
CA ALA A 313 -10.22 -3.57 17.78
C ALA A 313 -10.16 -4.33 19.12
N THR A 314 -9.29 -5.35 19.21
CA THR A 314 -9.11 -6.10 20.45
C THR A 314 -8.39 -5.26 21.50
N LEU A 315 -7.35 -4.52 21.12
CA LEU A 315 -6.63 -3.60 22.01
C LEU A 315 -7.57 -2.48 22.51
N GLU A 316 -8.37 -1.90 21.62
CA GLU A 316 -9.36 -0.89 21.99
C GLU A 316 -10.35 -1.40 23.02
N ARG A 317 -10.86 -2.62 22.85
CA ARG A 317 -11.80 -3.25 23.81
C ARG A 317 -11.13 -3.60 25.14
N LEU A 318 -9.88 -4.10 25.13
CA LEU A 318 -9.17 -4.50 26.35
C LEU A 318 -8.68 -3.30 27.14
N PHE A 319 -8.19 -2.26 26.46
CA PHE A 319 -7.58 -1.09 27.07
C PHE A 319 -8.47 0.16 26.97
N SER A 320 -9.79 -0.01 26.71
CA SER A 320 -10.77 1.07 26.74
C SER A 320 -10.82 1.74 28.11
N ASN A 321 -11.60 2.80 28.22
CA ASN A 321 -11.72 3.70 29.37
C ASN A 321 -11.76 3.10 30.79
N GLU A 322 -11.98 1.79 30.94
CA GLU A 322 -11.90 1.12 32.23
C GLU A 322 -10.45 0.97 32.74
N PHE A 323 -9.45 0.91 31.82
CA PHE A 323 -8.03 0.85 32.17
C PHE A 323 -7.42 2.22 32.47
N LEU A 324 -8.10 3.30 32.09
CA LEU A 324 -7.64 4.68 32.27
C LEU A 324 -8.54 5.49 33.20
N LYS A 325 -9.57 4.88 33.79
CA LYS A 325 -10.38 5.53 34.82
C LYS A 325 -9.72 5.29 36.18
N ILE A 326 -9.13 6.35 36.67
CA ILE A 326 -8.83 6.56 38.08
C ILE A 326 -10.08 7.15 38.74
#